data_5fe9d0f4c1396d61fc7c9691e7595c89
#
_entry.id   5fe9d0f4c1396d61fc7c9691e7595c89
#
_cell.length_a   1.000
_cell.length_b   1.000
_cell.length_c   1.000
_cell.angle_alpha   90.00
_cell.angle_beta   90.00
_cell.angle_gamma   90.00
#
_symmetry.space_group_name_H-M   'P 1'
#
loop_
_entity.id
_entity.type
_entity.pdbx_description
1 polymer ?
#
loop_
_entity_poly.entity_id
_entity_poly.type
_entity_poly.pdbx_seq_one_letter_code
_entity_poly.pdbx_strand_id
1 'polypeptide(L)'
;GYLSGDRFTNVTAGPLDVTYTVQAVSAAGCVGASRVITLTINPEPVVSNSLDATACSDVVIGLTLNTNGTSVAAANYNVTSRTVAGGLVIGGGNAAIPAVAVAANYLAADTYTNTGVAPLNVTYTVVPVSAAGCLGDPKIITITINPEPVISSGLNKSSCSNSPIALTLATSVASVGAASYNITAVTVDPGLLAGGTNVA
;
A
#
# COMPACT_ATOMS: atom_id res chain seq x y z
N GLY A 1 -21.34 29.84 23.14
CA GLY A 1 -20.01 30.32 23.47
C GLY A 1 -19.30 30.88 22.25
N TYR A 2 -18.67 32.05 22.39
CA TYR A 2 -18.01 32.76 21.27
C TYR A 2 -16.83 31.97 20.69
N LEU A 3 -16.14 31.13 21.49
CA LEU A 3 -14.91 30.42 21.09
C LEU A 3 -15.14 28.92 20.82
N SER A 4 -16.35 28.43 21.00
CA SER A 4 -16.63 26.97 20.89
C SER A 4 -16.53 26.43 19.47
N GLY A 5 -16.48 27.26 18.43
CA GLY A 5 -16.35 26.89 17.03
C GLY A 5 -14.94 27.06 16.46
N ASP A 6 -14.01 27.63 17.23
CA ASP A 6 -12.64 27.84 16.76
C ASP A 6 -11.94 26.53 16.55
N ARG A 7 -11.16 26.44 15.45
CA ARG A 7 -10.39 25.24 15.06
C ARG A 7 -8.98 25.66 14.71
N PHE A 8 -8.02 24.82 15.12
CA PHE A 8 -6.60 25.02 14.84
C PHE A 8 -6.00 23.70 14.38
N THR A 9 -5.21 23.75 13.32
CA THR A 9 -4.47 22.61 12.81
C THR A 9 -3.01 22.73 13.25
N ASN A 10 -2.47 21.65 13.82
CA ASN A 10 -1.07 21.56 14.21
C ASN A 10 -0.43 20.33 13.56
N VAL A 11 0.31 20.52 12.47
CA VAL A 11 1.04 19.49 11.72
C VAL A 11 2.53 19.43 12.08
N THR A 12 2.93 20.06 13.18
CA THR A 12 4.31 20.05 13.69
C THR A 12 4.62 18.80 14.51
N ALA A 13 5.86 18.69 14.99
CA ALA A 13 6.27 17.55 15.82
C ALA A 13 5.81 17.66 17.30
N GLY A 14 5.39 18.83 17.77
CA GLY A 14 5.04 19.06 19.17
C GLY A 14 3.79 19.92 19.38
N PRO A 15 3.24 19.93 20.61
CA PRO A 15 2.09 20.77 20.95
C PRO A 15 2.39 22.27 20.77
N LEU A 16 1.37 23.02 20.37
CA LEU A 16 1.40 24.48 20.23
C LEU A 16 0.27 25.11 21.02
N ASP A 17 0.50 26.31 21.55
CA ASP A 17 -0.47 27.00 22.38
C ASP A 17 -1.17 28.15 21.61
N VAL A 18 -2.48 28.26 21.83
CA VAL A 18 -3.30 29.41 21.48
C VAL A 18 -3.71 30.12 22.76
N THR A 19 -3.51 31.41 22.83
CA THR A 19 -3.88 32.21 24.01
C THR A 19 -4.99 33.21 23.69
N TYR A 20 -5.99 33.26 24.54
CA TYR A 20 -7.07 34.23 24.50
C TYR A 20 -6.98 35.13 25.71
N THR A 21 -6.95 36.45 25.51
CA THR A 21 -7.13 37.42 26.60
C THR A 21 -8.59 37.85 26.61
N VAL A 22 -9.30 37.55 27.69
CA VAL A 22 -10.76 37.72 27.78
C VAL A 22 -11.10 38.65 28.96
N GLN A 23 -12.06 39.52 28.73
CA GLN A 23 -12.70 40.31 29.77
C GLN A 23 -14.19 40.03 29.81
N ALA A 24 -14.75 39.88 30.99
CA ALA A 24 -16.20 39.80 31.17
C ALA A 24 -16.81 41.22 31.24
N VAL A 25 -17.95 41.37 30.56
CA VAL A 25 -18.73 42.61 30.60
C VAL A 25 -20.11 42.31 31.18
N SER A 26 -20.52 43.05 32.23
CA SER A 26 -21.85 42.90 32.84
C SER A 26 -22.94 43.47 31.93
N ALA A 27 -24.22 43.16 32.20
CA ALA A 27 -25.36 43.74 31.49
C ALA A 27 -25.44 45.29 31.62
N ALA A 28 -24.86 45.83 32.70
CA ALA A 28 -24.76 47.30 32.92
C ALA A 28 -23.54 47.93 32.24
N GLY A 29 -22.74 47.15 31.45
CA GLY A 29 -21.57 47.65 30.74
C GLY A 29 -20.28 47.71 31.58
N CYS A 30 -20.29 47.26 32.84
CA CYS A 30 -19.07 47.25 33.67
C CYS A 30 -18.11 46.13 33.19
N VAL A 31 -16.84 46.50 32.94
CA VAL A 31 -15.79 45.62 32.43
C VAL A 31 -15.02 45.04 33.61
N GLY A 32 -14.86 43.71 33.62
CA GLY A 32 -14.06 42.99 34.61
C GLY A 32 -12.55 42.95 34.25
N ALA A 33 -11.74 42.42 35.15
CA ALA A 33 -10.32 42.21 34.90
C ALA A 33 -10.08 41.24 33.72
N SER A 34 -9.02 41.52 32.93
CA SER A 34 -8.57 40.63 31.86
C SER A 34 -8.04 39.33 32.44
N ARG A 35 -8.32 38.21 31.74
CA ARG A 35 -7.74 36.91 32.04
C ARG A 35 -7.23 36.29 30.77
N VAL A 36 -6.02 35.70 30.84
CA VAL A 36 -5.43 34.90 29.77
C VAL A 36 -5.89 33.43 29.94
N ILE A 37 -6.39 32.85 28.86
CA ILE A 37 -6.75 31.44 28.75
C ILE A 37 -5.82 30.82 27.71
N THR A 38 -5.10 29.77 28.07
CA THR A 38 -4.22 29.04 27.16
C THR A 38 -4.90 27.72 26.76
N LEU A 39 -4.92 27.44 25.45
CA LEU A 39 -5.40 26.19 24.86
C LEU A 39 -4.22 25.53 24.14
N THR A 40 -3.82 24.34 24.59
CA THR A 40 -2.77 23.56 23.95
C THR A 40 -3.36 22.70 22.83
N ILE A 41 -2.84 22.86 21.61
CA ILE A 41 -3.23 22.11 20.43
C ILE A 41 -2.21 20.99 20.20
N ASN A 42 -2.62 19.76 20.48
CA ASN A 42 -1.79 18.58 20.21
C ASN A 42 -1.62 18.40 18.70
N PRO A 43 -0.44 17.97 18.24
CA PRO A 43 -0.19 17.78 16.81
C PRO A 43 -0.89 16.55 16.24
N GLU A 44 -1.28 16.63 14.98
CA GLU A 44 -1.73 15.52 14.17
C GLU A 44 -0.58 14.96 13.32
N PRO A 45 -0.50 13.62 13.12
CA PRO A 45 0.50 13.02 12.26
C PRO A 45 0.11 13.19 10.78
N VAL A 46 1.11 13.36 9.91
CA VAL A 46 0.93 13.46 8.46
C VAL A 46 1.61 12.28 7.79
N VAL A 47 0.86 11.49 7.02
CA VAL A 47 1.40 10.35 6.26
C VAL A 47 2.42 10.83 5.22
N SER A 48 3.54 10.10 5.07
CA SER A 48 4.57 10.39 4.06
C SER A 48 4.00 10.38 2.64
N ASN A 49 4.52 11.28 1.78
CA ASN A 49 4.16 11.33 0.36
C ASN A 49 4.87 10.28 -0.49
N SER A 50 5.88 9.56 0.04
CA SER A 50 6.73 8.61 -0.68
C SER A 50 6.33 7.14 -0.44
N LEU A 51 5.04 6.86 -0.18
CA LEU A 51 4.55 5.50 0.09
C LEU A 51 4.01 4.79 -1.15
N ASP A 52 3.81 5.49 -2.26
CA ASP A 52 3.44 4.85 -3.51
C ASP A 52 4.58 3.91 -3.96
N ALA A 53 4.21 2.69 -4.38
CA ALA A 53 5.17 1.64 -4.67
C ALA A 53 4.73 0.76 -5.85
N THR A 54 5.63 -0.10 -6.29
CA THR A 54 5.38 -1.08 -7.35
C THR A 54 5.78 -2.46 -6.86
N ALA A 55 4.93 -3.46 -7.13
CA ALA A 55 5.20 -4.87 -6.86
C ALA A 55 4.95 -5.71 -8.11
N CYS A 56 5.54 -6.90 -8.20
CA CYS A 56 5.16 -7.89 -9.21
C CYS A 56 3.92 -8.66 -8.74
N SER A 57 3.19 -9.23 -9.71
CA SER A 57 2.13 -10.21 -9.44
C SER A 57 2.61 -11.28 -8.46
N ASP A 58 1.73 -11.67 -7.51
CA ASP A 58 1.94 -12.69 -6.47
C ASP A 58 3.07 -12.42 -5.46
N VAL A 59 3.75 -11.26 -5.56
CA VAL A 59 4.75 -10.84 -4.59
C VAL A 59 4.09 -9.96 -3.53
N VAL A 60 4.51 -10.11 -2.27
CA VAL A 60 4.06 -9.24 -1.17
C VAL A 60 4.39 -7.78 -1.49
N ILE A 61 3.45 -6.86 -1.25
CA ILE A 61 3.64 -5.44 -1.56
C ILE A 61 4.67 -4.75 -0.65
N GLY A 62 4.96 -5.32 0.53
CA GLY A 62 5.98 -4.82 1.44
C GLY A 62 5.70 -3.42 2.02
N LEU A 63 4.46 -2.92 1.89
CA LEU A 63 4.11 -1.57 2.32
C LEU A 63 4.22 -1.41 3.83
N THR A 64 5.11 -0.50 4.25
CA THR A 64 5.24 -0.07 5.65
C THR A 64 4.85 1.39 5.74
N LEU A 65 3.77 1.67 6.48
CA LEU A 65 3.25 3.01 6.70
C LEU A 65 4.21 3.82 7.56
N ASN A 66 4.38 5.11 7.23
CA ASN A 66 5.17 6.05 8.03
C ASN A 66 4.64 7.48 7.89
N THR A 67 5.15 8.39 8.71
CA THR A 67 4.86 9.82 8.66
C THR A 67 5.97 10.60 7.95
N ASN A 68 5.71 11.84 7.59
CA ASN A 68 6.59 12.69 6.77
C ASN A 68 7.88 13.17 7.45
N GLY A 69 8.10 12.83 8.74
CA GLY A 69 9.30 13.19 9.50
C GLY A 69 9.31 14.64 10.06
N THR A 70 8.39 15.51 9.64
CA THR A 70 8.24 16.88 10.17
C THR A 70 7.03 17.02 11.10
N SER A 71 6.04 16.13 10.99
CA SER A 71 4.91 16.01 11.90
C SER A 71 5.23 15.08 13.08
N VAL A 72 4.35 15.05 14.08
CA VAL A 72 4.40 14.02 15.11
C VAL A 72 4.30 12.61 14.49
N ALA A 73 4.99 11.63 15.08
CA ALA A 73 4.91 10.25 14.63
C ALA A 73 3.50 9.66 14.88
N ALA A 74 3.03 8.81 13.96
CA ALA A 74 1.84 8.02 14.20
C ALA A 74 2.15 6.88 15.18
N ALA A 75 1.26 6.67 16.16
CA ALA A 75 1.28 5.51 17.05
C ALA A 75 0.64 4.29 16.38
N ASN A 76 -0.36 4.52 15.54
CA ASN A 76 -1.06 3.51 14.75
C ASN A 76 -1.77 4.16 13.54
N TYR A 77 -2.43 3.33 12.73
CA TYR A 77 -3.10 3.76 11.51
C TYR A 77 -4.52 3.16 11.44
N ASN A 78 -5.44 3.91 10.83
CA ASN A 78 -6.73 3.39 10.40
C ASN A 78 -6.70 3.23 8.88
N VAL A 79 -6.94 2.02 8.38
CA VAL A 79 -7.10 1.75 6.95
C VAL A 79 -8.60 1.72 6.65
N THR A 80 -9.10 2.79 6.04
CA THR A 80 -10.54 3.01 5.90
C THR A 80 -11.13 2.37 4.65
N SER A 81 -10.32 2.25 3.58
CA SER A 81 -10.76 1.60 2.34
C SER A 81 -9.60 1.02 1.55
N ARG A 82 -9.94 0.05 0.69
CA ARG A 82 -9.09 -0.50 -0.37
C ARG A 82 -9.91 -0.52 -1.66
N THR A 83 -9.34 0.02 -2.73
CA THR A 83 -9.92 -0.09 -4.07
C THR A 83 -8.95 -0.89 -4.95
N VAL A 84 -9.46 -1.90 -5.62
CA VAL A 84 -8.68 -2.81 -6.47
C VAL A 84 -9.14 -2.64 -7.91
N ALA A 85 -8.21 -2.38 -8.82
CA ALA A 85 -8.55 -2.26 -10.25
C ALA A 85 -9.12 -3.59 -10.78
N GLY A 86 -10.09 -3.49 -11.69
CA GLY A 86 -10.64 -4.66 -12.39
C GLY A 86 -9.53 -5.43 -13.12
N GLY A 87 -9.51 -6.75 -12.98
CA GLY A 87 -8.46 -7.62 -13.54
C GLY A 87 -7.40 -8.07 -12.53
N LEU A 88 -7.33 -7.44 -11.34
CA LEU A 88 -6.54 -7.97 -10.22
C LEU A 88 -7.32 -8.99 -9.41
N VAL A 89 -6.66 -10.07 -9.02
CA VAL A 89 -7.18 -11.04 -8.04
C VAL A 89 -6.51 -10.79 -6.69
N ILE A 90 -7.32 -10.68 -5.65
CA ILE A 90 -6.85 -10.41 -4.27
C ILE A 90 -6.35 -11.73 -3.66
N GLY A 91 -5.15 -11.72 -3.07
CA GLY A 91 -4.60 -12.86 -2.34
C GLY A 91 -5.42 -13.24 -1.10
N GLY A 92 -5.52 -14.53 -0.83
CA GLY A 92 -6.39 -15.04 0.26
C GLY A 92 -5.92 -14.68 1.68
N GLY A 93 -4.68 -14.21 1.84
CA GLY A 93 -4.08 -13.77 3.11
C GLY A 93 -4.05 -12.25 3.30
N ASN A 94 -4.66 -11.48 2.40
CA ASN A 94 -4.62 -10.02 2.47
C ASN A 94 -5.36 -9.47 3.70
N ALA A 95 -4.88 -8.32 4.18
CA ALA A 95 -5.42 -7.61 5.32
C ALA A 95 -6.94 -7.36 5.20
N ALA A 96 -7.66 -7.55 6.29
CA ALA A 96 -9.09 -7.22 6.36
C ALA A 96 -9.26 -5.69 6.43
N ILE A 97 -10.14 -5.13 5.58
CA ILE A 97 -10.40 -3.68 5.52
C ILE A 97 -11.92 -3.44 5.47
N PRO A 98 -12.45 -2.46 6.24
CA PRO A 98 -11.72 -1.47 7.04
C PRO A 98 -11.08 -2.04 8.30
N ALA A 99 -10.01 -1.40 8.78
CA ALA A 99 -9.31 -1.77 10.01
C ALA A 99 -8.87 -0.50 10.77
N VAL A 100 -8.89 -0.58 12.11
CA VAL A 100 -8.55 0.54 12.98
C VAL A 100 -7.42 0.17 13.94
N ALA A 101 -6.63 1.17 14.32
CA ALA A 101 -5.53 1.03 15.27
C ALA A 101 -4.51 -0.06 14.88
N VAL A 102 -4.22 -0.20 13.58
CA VAL A 102 -3.29 -1.21 13.07
C VAL A 102 -1.84 -0.72 13.09
N ALA A 103 -0.90 -1.67 13.12
CA ALA A 103 0.53 -1.39 13.07
C ALA A 103 0.96 -0.90 11.66
N ALA A 104 2.13 -0.28 11.58
CA ALA A 104 2.68 0.26 10.34
C ALA A 104 2.85 -0.78 9.21
N ASN A 105 3.13 -2.04 9.56
CA ASN A 105 3.33 -3.13 8.61
C ASN A 105 2.07 -3.95 8.30
N TYR A 106 0.88 -3.47 8.68
CA TYR A 106 -0.39 -4.21 8.56
C TYR A 106 -0.69 -4.66 7.13
N LEU A 107 -0.31 -3.86 6.13
CA LEU A 107 -0.54 -4.12 4.71
C LEU A 107 0.64 -4.82 4.02
N ALA A 108 1.78 -5.01 4.72
CA ALA A 108 3.02 -5.46 4.09
C ALA A 108 2.93 -6.85 3.44
N ALA A 109 2.08 -7.73 3.97
CA ALA A 109 1.89 -9.10 3.48
C ALA A 109 0.84 -9.23 2.37
N ASP A 110 0.16 -8.14 1.99
CA ASP A 110 -0.84 -8.18 0.93
C ASP A 110 -0.22 -8.59 -0.40
N THR A 111 -0.92 -9.43 -1.18
CA THR A 111 -0.52 -9.91 -2.50
C THR A 111 -1.66 -9.74 -3.50
N TYR A 112 -1.32 -9.55 -4.76
CA TYR A 112 -2.28 -9.40 -5.86
C TYR A 112 -1.77 -10.11 -7.10
N THR A 113 -2.64 -10.86 -7.77
CA THR A 113 -2.33 -11.52 -9.04
C THR A 113 -2.77 -10.65 -10.21
N ASN A 114 -1.86 -10.37 -11.14
CA ASN A 114 -2.10 -9.67 -12.40
C ASN A 114 -1.60 -10.52 -13.57
N THR A 115 -2.49 -11.26 -14.20
CA THR A 115 -2.19 -12.10 -15.38
C THR A 115 -2.46 -11.37 -16.71
N GLY A 116 -2.79 -10.07 -16.65
CA GLY A 116 -3.07 -9.24 -17.82
C GLY A 116 -1.82 -8.81 -18.60
N VAL A 117 -1.97 -7.83 -19.46
CA VAL A 117 -0.89 -7.31 -20.31
C VAL A 117 -0.31 -5.97 -19.80
N ALA A 118 -0.93 -5.33 -18.83
CA ALA A 118 -0.55 -4.00 -18.35
C ALA A 118 -0.56 -3.93 -16.80
N PRO A 119 0.25 -3.04 -16.21
CA PRO A 119 0.19 -2.76 -14.78
C PRO A 119 -1.20 -2.28 -14.34
N LEU A 120 -1.63 -2.71 -13.15
CA LEU A 120 -2.91 -2.34 -12.54
C LEU A 120 -2.69 -1.84 -11.12
N ASN A 121 -3.57 -0.97 -10.64
CA ASN A 121 -3.40 -0.30 -9.35
C ASN A 121 -4.32 -0.84 -8.25
N VAL A 122 -3.76 -0.90 -7.05
CA VAL A 122 -4.50 -1.00 -5.79
C VAL A 122 -4.28 0.30 -5.02
N THR A 123 -5.34 0.88 -4.47
CA THR A 123 -5.24 2.06 -3.62
C THR A 123 -5.78 1.77 -2.23
N TYR A 124 -5.08 2.32 -1.21
CA TYR A 124 -5.48 2.27 0.18
C TYR A 124 -5.71 3.69 0.69
N THR A 125 -6.80 3.93 1.42
CA THR A 125 -7.00 5.17 2.16
C THR A 125 -6.60 4.95 3.61
N VAL A 126 -5.62 5.70 4.08
CA VAL A 126 -5.01 5.54 5.40
C VAL A 126 -5.11 6.83 6.18
N VAL A 127 -5.52 6.76 7.46
CA VAL A 127 -5.56 7.86 8.41
C VAL A 127 -4.57 7.56 9.53
N PRO A 128 -3.52 8.35 9.74
CA PRO A 128 -2.58 8.16 10.82
C PRO A 128 -3.17 8.67 12.14
N VAL A 129 -2.79 8.07 13.27
CA VAL A 129 -3.25 8.43 14.61
C VAL A 129 -2.05 8.65 15.53
N SER A 130 -1.95 9.81 16.19
CA SER A 130 -0.88 10.09 17.13
C SER A 130 -1.08 9.37 18.47
N ALA A 131 -0.05 9.33 19.33
CA ALA A 131 -0.15 8.79 20.69
C ALA A 131 -1.16 9.57 21.57
N ALA A 132 -1.41 10.85 21.27
CA ALA A 132 -2.43 11.65 21.92
C ALA A 132 -3.87 11.40 21.40
N GLY A 133 -4.01 10.48 20.41
CA GLY A 133 -5.31 10.18 19.79
C GLY A 133 -5.76 11.18 18.71
N CYS A 134 -4.91 12.14 18.32
CA CYS A 134 -5.23 13.05 17.22
C CYS A 134 -5.16 12.31 15.89
N LEU A 135 -6.21 12.44 15.08
CA LEU A 135 -6.28 11.91 13.73
C LEU A 135 -5.63 12.89 12.76
N GLY A 136 -4.76 12.41 11.87
CA GLY A 136 -4.30 13.19 10.73
C GLY A 136 -5.25 13.08 9.53
N ASP A 137 -4.91 13.78 8.46
CA ASP A 137 -5.69 13.77 7.24
C ASP A 137 -5.61 12.40 6.52
N PRO A 138 -6.71 11.94 5.88
CA PRO A 138 -6.69 10.75 5.06
C PRO A 138 -5.72 10.89 3.87
N LYS A 139 -4.88 9.88 3.67
CA LYS A 139 -3.96 9.79 2.53
C LYS A 139 -4.29 8.58 1.68
N ILE A 140 -4.36 8.77 0.36
CA ILE A 140 -4.42 7.67 -0.60
C ILE A 140 -3.00 7.26 -0.96
N ILE A 141 -2.73 5.95 -0.86
CA ILE A 141 -1.47 5.30 -1.23
C ILE A 141 -1.78 4.38 -2.41
N THR A 142 -0.98 4.48 -3.48
CA THR A 142 -1.15 3.69 -4.69
C THR A 142 -0.05 2.64 -4.80
N ILE A 143 -0.44 1.37 -4.98
CA ILE A 143 0.48 0.28 -5.30
C ILE A 143 0.20 -0.18 -6.73
N THR A 144 1.21 -0.09 -7.58
CA THR A 144 1.15 -0.58 -8.96
C THR A 144 1.58 -2.03 -9.02
N ILE A 145 0.72 -2.93 -9.50
CA ILE A 145 0.99 -4.35 -9.65
C ILE A 145 1.36 -4.65 -11.11
N ASN A 146 2.62 -4.95 -11.34
CA ASN A 146 3.11 -5.37 -12.65
C ASN A 146 2.59 -6.77 -12.99
N PRO A 147 2.20 -7.01 -14.27
CA PRO A 147 1.70 -8.30 -14.69
C PRO A 147 2.79 -9.36 -14.72
N GLU A 148 2.41 -10.62 -14.51
CA GLU A 148 3.25 -11.79 -14.69
C GLU A 148 3.09 -12.38 -16.09
N PRO A 149 4.17 -12.94 -16.70
CA PRO A 149 4.07 -13.71 -17.93
C PRO A 149 3.49 -15.10 -17.64
N VAL A 150 2.45 -15.48 -18.37
CA VAL A 150 1.82 -16.81 -18.29
C VAL A 150 2.26 -17.67 -19.47
N ILE A 151 2.84 -18.84 -19.21
CA ILE A 151 3.25 -19.79 -20.25
C ILE A 151 2.02 -20.24 -21.05
N SER A 152 2.14 -20.28 -22.39
CA SER A 152 1.09 -20.77 -23.27
C SER A 152 0.77 -22.25 -23.00
N SER A 153 -0.52 -22.57 -22.91
CA SER A 153 -0.99 -23.95 -22.66
C SER A 153 -0.79 -24.91 -23.84
N GLY A 154 -0.59 -24.40 -25.06
CA GLY A 154 -0.50 -25.19 -26.29
C GLY A 154 0.92 -25.61 -26.69
N LEU A 155 1.88 -25.73 -25.75
CA LEU A 155 3.29 -26.02 -26.05
C LEU A 155 3.62 -27.52 -26.10
N ASN A 156 2.68 -28.42 -25.74
CA ASN A 156 2.92 -29.87 -25.80
C ASN A 156 3.21 -30.30 -27.24
N LYS A 157 4.28 -31.10 -27.43
CA LYS A 157 4.75 -31.50 -28.75
C LYS A 157 5.18 -32.96 -28.74
N SER A 158 5.13 -33.61 -29.90
CA SER A 158 5.75 -34.91 -30.13
C SER A 158 6.89 -34.78 -31.14
N SER A 159 7.93 -35.58 -30.98
CA SER A 159 9.07 -35.69 -31.91
C SER A 159 9.48 -37.13 -32.08
N CYS A 160 10.09 -37.45 -33.22
CA CYS A 160 10.66 -38.77 -33.44
C CYS A 160 11.98 -38.93 -32.68
N SER A 161 12.34 -40.18 -32.36
CA SER A 161 13.66 -40.51 -31.79
C SER A 161 14.79 -39.94 -32.67
N ASN A 162 15.82 -39.42 -32.04
CA ASN A 162 16.98 -38.77 -32.67
C ASN A 162 16.68 -37.48 -33.48
N SER A 163 15.46 -36.96 -33.39
CA SER A 163 15.11 -35.68 -34.00
C SER A 163 15.10 -34.56 -32.95
N PRO A 164 15.49 -33.32 -33.29
CA PRO A 164 15.34 -32.18 -32.40
C PRO A 164 13.89 -32.00 -31.99
N ILE A 165 13.64 -31.70 -30.72
CA ILE A 165 12.27 -31.45 -30.23
C ILE A 165 11.67 -30.17 -30.81
N ALA A 166 12.49 -29.25 -31.31
CA ALA A 166 12.09 -27.97 -31.95
C ALA A 166 10.96 -27.26 -31.23
N LEU A 167 10.99 -27.28 -29.88
CA LEU A 167 10.04 -26.56 -29.02
C LEU A 167 10.49 -25.15 -28.85
N THR A 168 9.62 -24.20 -29.19
CA THR A 168 9.80 -22.77 -28.89
C THR A 168 8.86 -22.39 -27.73
N LEU A 169 9.44 -21.85 -26.65
CA LEU A 169 8.67 -21.37 -25.52
C LEU A 169 7.96 -20.08 -25.90
N ALA A 170 6.72 -19.94 -25.45
CA ALA A 170 5.91 -18.77 -25.70
C ALA A 170 5.00 -18.48 -24.51
N THR A 171 4.62 -17.21 -24.35
CA THR A 171 3.60 -16.79 -23.38
C THR A 171 2.21 -16.73 -24.01
N SER A 172 1.17 -16.79 -23.18
CA SER A 172 -0.21 -16.57 -23.59
C SER A 172 -0.38 -15.16 -24.17
N VAL A 173 -1.17 -15.03 -25.21
CA VAL A 173 -1.51 -13.73 -25.82
C VAL A 173 -2.30 -12.82 -24.87
N ALA A 174 -2.89 -13.38 -23.82
CA ALA A 174 -3.64 -12.65 -22.80
C ALA A 174 -2.76 -12.14 -21.64
N SER A 175 -1.46 -12.49 -21.64
CA SER A 175 -0.49 -12.03 -20.61
C SER A 175 0.63 -11.20 -21.22
N VAL A 176 1.41 -10.56 -20.37
CA VAL A 176 2.65 -9.89 -20.78
C VAL A 176 3.64 -10.91 -21.36
N GLY A 177 4.45 -10.51 -22.36
CA GLY A 177 5.48 -11.35 -22.93
C GLY A 177 6.64 -11.62 -21.96
N ALA A 178 7.17 -12.84 -21.94
CA ALA A 178 8.37 -13.16 -21.17
C ALA A 178 9.63 -12.62 -21.87
N ALA A 179 10.52 -11.99 -21.12
CA ALA A 179 11.85 -11.60 -21.60
C ALA A 179 12.83 -12.80 -21.60
N SER A 180 12.62 -13.76 -20.69
CA SER A 180 13.43 -14.97 -20.54
C SER A 180 12.62 -16.11 -19.92
N TYR A 181 13.15 -17.31 -19.96
CA TYR A 181 12.54 -18.51 -19.38
C TYR A 181 13.55 -19.23 -18.48
N ASN A 182 13.12 -19.66 -17.31
CA ASN A 182 13.88 -20.50 -16.41
C ASN A 182 13.39 -21.94 -16.53
N ILE A 183 14.26 -22.88 -16.90
CA ILE A 183 13.96 -24.32 -16.86
C ILE A 183 14.32 -24.78 -15.44
N THR A 184 13.33 -25.09 -14.63
CA THR A 184 13.52 -25.43 -13.21
C THR A 184 13.71 -26.92 -12.96
N ALA A 185 13.25 -27.77 -13.89
CA ALA A 185 13.44 -29.22 -13.83
C ALA A 185 13.26 -29.86 -15.21
N VAL A 186 13.95 -30.98 -15.45
CA VAL A 186 13.72 -31.87 -16.56
C VAL A 186 13.54 -33.27 -15.98
N THR A 187 12.41 -33.92 -16.26
CA THR A 187 12.17 -35.33 -15.88
C THR A 187 12.17 -36.17 -17.15
N VAL A 188 12.94 -37.26 -17.16
CA VAL A 188 13.10 -38.16 -18.30
C VAL A 188 12.60 -39.54 -17.90
N ASP A 189 11.68 -40.12 -18.70
CA ASP A 189 11.19 -41.46 -18.44
C ASP A 189 12.32 -42.52 -18.58
N PRO A 190 12.28 -43.60 -17.78
CA PRO A 190 13.23 -44.68 -17.89
C PRO A 190 13.24 -45.29 -19.32
N GLY A 191 14.44 -45.43 -19.89
CA GLY A 191 14.63 -45.96 -21.26
C GLY A 191 14.85 -44.90 -22.34
N LEU A 192 14.61 -43.59 -22.03
CA LEU A 192 15.09 -42.52 -22.91
C LEU A 192 16.56 -42.21 -22.62
N LEU A 193 17.35 -42.14 -23.68
CA LEU A 193 18.75 -41.72 -23.61
C LEU A 193 18.87 -40.27 -24.03
N ALA A 194 19.47 -39.44 -23.20
CA ALA A 194 19.76 -38.05 -23.55
C ALA A 194 20.82 -38.03 -24.66
N GLY A 195 20.52 -37.31 -25.76
CA GLY A 195 21.42 -37.12 -26.87
C GLY A 195 21.94 -35.71 -26.96
N GLY A 196 23.22 -35.54 -27.34
CA GLY A 196 23.78 -34.21 -27.58
C GLY A 196 23.85 -33.28 -26.38
N THR A 197 23.78 -31.97 -26.64
CA THR A 197 23.79 -30.90 -25.62
C THR A 197 22.37 -30.57 -25.20
N ASN A 198 21.73 -31.44 -24.40
CA ASN A 198 20.42 -31.14 -23.83
C ASN A 198 20.57 -30.09 -22.74
N VAL A 199 19.54 -29.23 -22.61
CA VAL A 199 19.44 -28.30 -21.48
C VAL A 199 19.19 -29.12 -20.21
N ALA A 200 20.07 -28.99 -19.23
CA ALA A 200 19.98 -29.66 -17.93
C ALA A 200 19.12 -28.84 -16.95
#